data_77015597dd89f1ce4a37ff3fcd8a1ba8
#
_entry.id   77015597dd89f1ce4a37ff3fcd8a1ba8
#
_cell.length_a   1.000
_cell.length_b   1.000
_cell.length_c   1.000
_cell.angle_alpha   90.00
_cell.angle_beta   90.00
_cell.angle_gamma   90.00
#
_symmetry.space_group_name_H-M   'P 1'
#
loop_
_entity.id
_entity.type
_entity.pdbx_description
1 polymer ?
#
loop_
_entity_poly.entity_id
_entity_poly.type
_entity_poly.pdbx_seq_one_letter_code
_entity_poly.pdbx_strand_id
1 'polypeptide(L)'
;MAQGTVVRLPTSPADSSVPGPSAGGATVSDPNCPGAHGRFLVSMPTAYAVRQTVGNSVARGRSLAGGGSDQQSPGDRPALMGMAPEREHLEGLGLSQDVVRTIQGARAASTRASYTAKWTAFQRWCVEKSLDPITCPLPHVLSFLQLLLDRNLAFNTIKVYAAAISSCHVGFGFGAVFSHPLMKRFLRGVRRLRPVSRALAPQWDLALVLRALSKAPFEPLDQVPLKMLSAKVVLLLALTSAKRVSDLSALSVAPSCLRIQGDGSSAVLRPNPAFMPKVITSSFRSRVITLDGFFPPPHRSEEETTSHLLCPVRALSCYVARTAALRRSQRLFVHYRERSIGQPLSAQQLSHWLCEAVSQAYVSSGMDPPENINAHSTRGISSSTALHGGMSVEDIYTAASWSSPCSFIQFYLRDVSHS
;
A
#
# COMPACT_ATOMS: atom_id res chain seq x y z
N MET A 1 -42.58 -15.90 -11.88
CA MET A 1 -42.77 -15.23 -10.59
C MET A 1 -41.61 -15.63 -9.70
N ALA A 2 -40.60 -14.80 -9.62
CA ALA A 2 -39.44 -15.00 -8.76
C ALA A 2 -39.52 -14.01 -7.61
N GLN A 3 -39.61 -14.53 -6.38
CA GLN A 3 -39.67 -13.72 -5.17
C GLN A 3 -38.25 -13.28 -4.80
N GLY A 4 -38.02 -11.99 -4.78
CA GLY A 4 -36.79 -11.38 -4.30
C GLY A 4 -36.75 -11.34 -2.77
N THR A 5 -35.72 -11.93 -2.19
CA THR A 5 -35.45 -11.88 -0.75
C THR A 5 -34.73 -10.57 -0.43
N VAL A 6 -35.42 -9.66 0.28
CA VAL A 6 -34.85 -8.41 0.80
C VAL A 6 -34.19 -8.71 2.14
N VAL A 7 -32.88 -8.58 2.23
CA VAL A 7 -32.15 -8.63 3.49
C VAL A 7 -32.26 -7.27 4.18
N ARG A 8 -33.00 -7.22 5.31
CA ARG A 8 -33.09 -6.06 6.19
C ARG A 8 -31.95 -6.08 7.21
N LEU A 9 -31.20 -4.98 7.29
CA LEU A 9 -30.28 -4.71 8.40
C LEU A 9 -31.04 -4.42 9.68
N PRO A 10 -30.60 -4.90 10.85
CA PRO A 10 -31.26 -4.62 12.14
C PRO A 10 -31.01 -3.15 12.54
N THR A 11 -32.09 -2.47 12.89
CA THR A 11 -32.08 -1.16 13.56
C THR A 11 -31.88 -1.37 15.05
N SER A 12 -30.99 -0.55 15.66
CA SER A 12 -30.79 -0.50 17.11
C SER A 12 -32.05 -0.05 17.85
N PRO A 13 -32.39 -0.63 18.98
CA PRO A 13 -33.30 -0.02 19.93
C PRO A 13 -32.50 0.88 20.89
N ALA A 14 -33.06 2.06 21.12
CA ALA A 14 -32.67 2.93 22.20
C ALA A 14 -33.46 2.56 23.49
N ASP A 15 -32.76 2.77 24.57
CA ASP A 15 -33.23 3.38 25.83
C ASP A 15 -33.36 2.51 27.08
N SER A 16 -32.76 3.10 28.11
CA SER A 16 -33.04 3.13 29.56
C SER A 16 -32.69 1.95 30.45
N SER A 17 -31.68 2.14 31.29
CA SER A 17 -31.78 2.39 32.74
C SER A 17 -30.50 1.99 33.48
N VAL A 18 -30.02 2.93 34.27
CA VAL A 18 -28.93 2.77 35.26
C VAL A 18 -29.53 2.11 36.50
N PRO A 19 -28.80 1.22 37.24
CA PRO A 19 -28.23 1.61 38.51
C PRO A 19 -26.77 1.15 38.76
N GLY A 20 -26.09 1.94 39.56
CA GLY A 20 -24.68 1.83 39.97
C GLY A 20 -24.43 0.80 41.08
N PRO A 21 -23.33 0.93 41.87
CA PRO A 21 -22.08 0.18 41.61
C PRO A 21 -21.87 -0.96 42.64
N SER A 22 -21.13 -1.98 42.25
CA SER A 22 -20.52 -2.90 43.24
C SER A 22 -19.11 -3.30 42.78
N ALA A 23 -18.26 -3.41 43.78
CA ALA A 23 -16.80 -3.53 43.73
C ALA A 23 -16.27 -4.89 43.30
N GLY A 24 -15.03 -4.87 42.79
CA GLY A 24 -14.03 -5.90 43.03
C GLY A 24 -13.84 -6.95 41.94
N GLY A 25 -12.69 -6.89 41.30
CA GLY A 25 -12.18 -7.97 40.47
C GLY A 25 -11.03 -7.51 39.59
N ALA A 26 -9.82 -7.46 40.16
CA ALA A 26 -8.60 -7.28 39.39
C ALA A 26 -8.39 -8.52 38.49
N THR A 27 -8.52 -8.37 37.20
CA THR A 27 -8.03 -9.35 36.24
C THR A 27 -6.64 -8.93 35.78
N VAL A 28 -5.68 -9.75 36.20
CA VAL A 28 -4.28 -9.75 35.75
C VAL A 28 -4.27 -9.91 34.23
N SER A 29 -3.75 -8.91 33.53
CA SER A 29 -3.45 -9.00 32.10
C SER A 29 -2.25 -9.93 31.91
N ASP A 30 -2.48 -11.03 31.24
CA ASP A 30 -1.48 -11.98 30.83
C ASP A 30 -0.63 -11.39 29.69
N PRO A 31 0.70 -11.20 29.85
CA PRO A 31 1.56 -10.57 28.84
C PRO A 31 2.04 -11.54 27.76
N ASN A 32 1.40 -12.68 27.58
CA ASN A 32 1.89 -13.74 26.70
C ASN A 32 0.93 -14.07 25.54
N CYS A 33 0.57 -13.03 24.76
CA CYS A 33 -0.02 -13.26 23.45
C CYS A 33 1.11 -13.35 22.41
N PRO A 34 1.38 -14.49 21.79
CA PRO A 34 2.38 -14.59 20.73
C PRO A 34 1.94 -13.72 19.56
N GLY A 35 2.82 -12.80 19.14
CA GLY A 35 2.58 -11.88 18.04
C GLY A 35 2.08 -12.61 16.80
N ALA A 36 0.97 -12.14 16.25
CA ALA A 36 0.39 -12.64 15.01
C ALA A 36 1.44 -12.55 13.89
N HIS A 37 2.06 -13.67 13.60
CA HIS A 37 2.91 -13.83 12.42
C HIS A 37 2.01 -13.69 11.19
N GLY A 38 2.44 -12.87 10.23
CA GLY A 38 1.68 -12.57 9.02
C GLY A 38 1.28 -13.83 8.26
N ARG A 39 0.04 -14.24 8.47
CA ARG A 39 -0.58 -15.38 7.78
C ARG A 39 -0.99 -14.96 6.38
N PHE A 40 -0.97 -15.91 5.47
CA PHE A 40 -1.37 -15.74 4.08
C PHE A 40 -2.75 -15.09 3.94
N LEU A 41 -2.83 -14.04 3.14
CA LEU A 41 -4.10 -13.41 2.79
C LEU A 41 -4.83 -14.12 1.63
N VAL A 42 -4.18 -15.06 0.97
CA VAL A 42 -4.81 -15.91 -0.05
C VAL A 42 -4.73 -17.34 0.44
N SER A 43 -5.84 -17.85 0.98
CA SER A 43 -6.00 -19.27 1.30
C SER A 43 -6.39 -20.00 0.02
N MET A 44 -5.60 -20.99 -0.36
CA MET A 44 -6.06 -22.01 -1.32
C MET A 44 -7.20 -22.81 -0.67
N PRO A 45 -8.18 -23.35 -1.40
CA PRO A 45 -9.24 -24.15 -0.83
C PRO A 45 -8.63 -25.31 -0.02
N THR A 46 -8.82 -25.28 1.28
CA THR A 46 -8.19 -26.21 2.22
C THR A 46 -9.14 -27.34 2.53
N ALA A 47 -8.82 -28.52 2.07
CA ALA A 47 -9.14 -29.73 2.82
C ALA A 47 -7.88 -30.09 3.62
N TYR A 48 -7.78 -29.68 4.89
CA TYR A 48 -7.07 -30.44 5.93
C TYR A 48 -6.86 -29.60 7.19
N ALA A 49 -7.41 -30.08 8.30
CA ALA A 49 -7.07 -29.64 9.65
C ALA A 49 -5.67 -30.12 10.03
N VAL A 50 -4.78 -29.21 10.37
CA VAL A 50 -3.44 -29.54 10.88
C VAL A 50 -3.44 -29.47 12.40
N ARG A 51 -3.03 -30.57 13.02
CA ARG A 51 -2.75 -30.71 14.46
C ARG A 51 -1.62 -29.78 14.88
N GLN A 52 -1.85 -29.04 15.94
CA GLN A 52 -0.81 -28.27 16.63
C GLN A 52 0.10 -29.23 17.41
N THR A 53 1.41 -29.07 17.20
CA THR A 53 2.43 -29.56 18.15
C THR A 53 3.14 -28.36 18.75
N VAL A 54 3.06 -28.26 20.07
CA VAL A 54 3.72 -27.25 20.89
C VAL A 54 5.17 -27.69 21.12
N GLY A 55 6.10 -26.83 20.81
CA GLY A 55 7.51 -27.00 21.18
C GLY A 55 8.07 -25.71 21.77
N ASN A 56 8.22 -25.68 23.09
CA ASN A 56 8.91 -24.66 23.84
C ASN A 56 10.42 -24.73 23.63
N SER A 57 11.08 -23.63 23.37
CA SER A 57 12.48 -23.47 23.70
C SER A 57 12.83 -21.99 23.92
N VAL A 58 13.25 -21.73 25.16
CA VAL A 58 13.74 -20.44 25.68
C VAL A 58 15.24 -20.35 25.42
N ALA A 59 15.71 -19.23 24.84
CA ALA A 59 17.10 -18.84 24.96
C ALA A 59 17.25 -17.33 25.08
N ARG A 60 17.71 -16.89 26.24
CA ARG A 60 18.21 -15.57 26.55
C ARG A 60 19.62 -15.37 25.93
N GLY A 61 19.88 -14.24 25.31
CA GLY A 61 21.21 -13.86 24.84
C GLY A 61 21.39 -12.33 24.82
N ARG A 62 22.39 -11.91 25.56
CA ARG A 62 22.80 -10.55 25.96
C ARG A 62 23.16 -9.61 24.81
N SER A 63 22.91 -8.33 25.09
CA SER A 63 23.46 -7.13 24.43
C SER A 63 24.99 -7.11 24.42
N LEU A 64 25.57 -6.67 23.31
CA LEU A 64 26.89 -6.03 23.26
C LEU A 64 26.84 -4.89 22.25
N ALA A 65 27.15 -3.70 22.75
CA ALA A 65 27.41 -2.50 21.99
C ALA A 65 28.75 -2.62 21.25
N GLY A 66 28.80 -2.22 20.00
CA GLY A 66 30.01 -2.04 19.24
C GLY A 66 29.81 -0.93 18.23
N GLY A 67 30.43 0.23 18.50
CA GLY A 67 30.42 1.37 17.60
C GLY A 67 31.23 1.11 16.34
N GLY A 68 30.69 1.53 15.21
CA GLY A 68 31.34 1.67 13.93
C GLY A 68 30.85 2.94 13.28
N SER A 69 31.68 3.98 13.36
CA SER A 69 31.47 5.25 12.67
C SER A 69 31.72 5.05 11.18
N ASP A 70 30.66 4.94 10.38
CA ASP A 70 30.72 5.19 8.95
C ASP A 70 30.34 6.64 8.69
N GLN A 71 31.36 7.46 8.46
CA GLN A 71 31.24 8.79 7.89
C GLN A 71 30.70 8.65 6.46
N GLN A 72 29.37 8.75 6.30
CA GLN A 72 28.78 9.04 5.01
C GLN A 72 29.01 10.52 4.70
N SER A 73 29.77 10.76 3.62
CA SER A 73 29.96 12.07 3.00
C SER A 73 28.64 12.84 2.87
N PRO A 74 28.61 14.17 3.04
CA PRO A 74 27.43 14.99 2.85
C PRO A 74 27.22 15.28 1.35
N GLY A 75 26.87 14.24 0.59
CA GLY A 75 26.53 14.32 -0.83
C GLY A 75 25.18 13.69 -1.08
N ASP A 76 24.24 14.49 -1.60
CA ASP A 76 22.90 14.13 -2.05
C ASP A 76 21.82 13.88 -0.98
N ARG A 77 21.54 14.88 -0.17
CA ARG A 77 20.17 15.08 0.30
C ARG A 77 19.36 15.57 -0.92
N PRO A 78 18.27 14.85 -1.34
CA PRO A 78 17.43 15.34 -2.42
C PRO A 78 16.99 16.75 -2.04
N ALA A 79 17.38 17.73 -2.86
CA ALA A 79 16.99 19.11 -2.69
C ALA A 79 15.47 19.15 -2.47
N LEU A 80 15.03 19.97 -1.50
CA LEU A 80 13.61 20.24 -1.22
C LEU A 80 13.01 21.02 -2.41
N MET A 81 13.03 20.41 -3.59
CA MET A 81 12.40 20.95 -4.78
C MET A 81 10.88 20.75 -4.65
N GLY A 82 10.16 21.84 -4.62
CA GLY A 82 8.70 21.88 -4.58
C GLY A 82 8.18 22.80 -3.48
N MET A 83 7.13 23.57 -3.80
CA MET A 83 6.49 24.57 -2.92
C MET A 83 7.39 25.76 -2.57
N ALA A 84 8.11 26.30 -3.57
CA ALA A 84 8.88 27.54 -3.40
C ALA A 84 8.03 28.69 -2.81
N PRO A 85 6.78 28.94 -3.27
CA PRO A 85 5.93 29.98 -2.68
C PRO A 85 5.57 29.75 -1.20
N GLU A 86 5.38 28.49 -0.77
CA GLU A 86 5.18 28.19 0.65
C GLU A 86 6.44 28.50 1.46
N ARG A 87 7.62 28.22 0.92
CA ARG A 87 8.90 28.54 1.57
C ARG A 87 9.08 30.03 1.71
N GLU A 88 8.92 30.78 0.61
CA GLU A 88 9.02 32.24 0.59
C GLU A 88 8.04 32.89 1.58
N HIS A 89 6.82 32.37 1.65
CA HIS A 89 5.83 32.83 2.63
C HIS A 89 6.30 32.57 4.08
N LEU A 90 6.80 31.37 4.39
CA LEU A 90 7.28 31.00 5.72
C LEU A 90 8.55 31.80 6.11
N GLU A 91 9.47 32.05 5.17
CA GLU A 91 10.64 32.88 5.37
C GLU A 91 10.23 34.35 5.62
N GLY A 92 9.22 34.83 4.87
CA GLY A 92 8.61 36.16 5.09
C GLY A 92 7.96 36.36 6.46
N LEU A 93 7.58 35.27 7.14
CA LEU A 93 7.14 35.29 8.54
C LEU A 93 8.32 35.35 9.55
N GLY A 94 9.55 35.46 9.10
CA GLY A 94 10.76 35.51 9.93
C GLY A 94 11.23 34.15 10.45
N LEU A 95 10.73 33.04 9.90
CA LEU A 95 11.14 31.69 10.29
C LEU A 95 12.52 31.35 9.71
N SER A 96 13.38 30.73 10.52
CA SER A 96 14.69 30.27 10.04
C SER A 96 14.53 29.14 9.02
N GLN A 97 15.51 29.00 8.12
CA GLN A 97 15.52 27.97 7.08
C GLN A 97 15.40 26.55 7.65
N ASP A 98 15.92 26.27 8.84
CA ASP A 98 15.79 24.97 9.49
C ASP A 98 14.36 24.70 9.95
N VAL A 99 13.67 25.71 10.49
CA VAL A 99 12.26 25.62 10.87
C VAL A 99 11.40 25.43 9.62
N VAL A 100 11.64 26.20 8.56
CA VAL A 100 10.94 26.07 7.27
C VAL A 100 11.13 24.66 6.69
N ARG A 101 12.33 24.13 6.72
CA ARG A 101 12.68 22.79 6.28
C ARG A 101 11.92 21.71 7.07
N THR A 102 11.83 21.90 8.40
CA THR A 102 11.07 21.00 9.28
C THR A 102 9.57 21.03 8.97
N ILE A 103 8.98 22.22 8.81
CA ILE A 103 7.57 22.39 8.43
C ILE A 103 7.29 21.73 7.08
N GLN A 104 8.10 21.98 6.07
CA GLN A 104 7.95 21.35 4.75
C GLN A 104 8.16 19.83 4.80
N GLY A 105 8.98 19.35 5.72
CA GLY A 105 9.19 17.92 6.00
C GLY A 105 7.94 17.17 6.50
N ALA A 106 6.94 17.87 7.01
CA ALA A 106 5.65 17.28 7.41
C ALA A 106 4.91 16.62 6.25
N ARG A 107 5.23 17.00 5.01
CA ARG A 107 4.65 16.40 3.79
C ARG A 107 5.66 15.53 3.06
N ALA A 108 5.24 14.35 2.62
CA ALA A 108 6.04 13.48 1.77
C ALA A 108 6.44 14.20 0.46
N ALA A 109 7.60 13.86 -0.13
CA ALA A 109 8.10 14.45 -1.38
C ALA A 109 7.08 14.34 -2.53
N SER A 110 6.38 13.20 -2.66
CA SER A 110 5.33 13.01 -3.65
C SER A 110 4.12 13.94 -3.46
N THR A 111 3.78 14.25 -2.21
CA THR A 111 2.70 15.21 -1.89
C THR A 111 3.14 16.63 -2.28
N ARG A 112 4.38 17.01 -1.95
CA ARG A 112 4.92 18.31 -2.35
C ARG A 112 4.95 18.47 -3.87
N ALA A 113 5.43 17.47 -4.61
CA ALA A 113 5.44 17.50 -6.07
C ALA A 113 4.02 17.64 -6.66
N SER A 114 3.05 16.91 -6.09
CA SER A 114 1.64 17.03 -6.48
C SER A 114 1.09 18.42 -6.21
N TYR A 115 1.38 19.01 -5.04
CA TYR A 115 0.93 20.35 -4.68
C TYR A 115 1.57 21.43 -5.58
N THR A 116 2.88 21.32 -5.86
CA THR A 116 3.56 22.21 -6.80
C THR A 116 2.87 22.26 -8.15
N ALA A 117 2.58 21.09 -8.73
CA ALA A 117 1.90 21.03 -10.02
C ALA A 117 0.50 21.68 -10.00
N LYS A 118 -0.26 21.50 -8.90
CA LYS A 118 -1.60 22.10 -8.73
C LYS A 118 -1.51 23.61 -8.50
N TRP A 119 -0.55 24.03 -7.70
CA TRP A 119 -0.29 25.45 -7.47
C TRP A 119 0.12 26.17 -8.74
N THR A 120 1.04 25.61 -9.53
CA THR A 120 1.45 26.19 -10.82
C THR A 120 0.27 26.36 -11.77
N ALA A 121 -0.66 25.40 -11.80
CA ALA A 121 -1.87 25.54 -12.61
C ALA A 121 -2.77 26.69 -12.13
N PHE A 122 -2.91 26.87 -10.80
CA PHE A 122 -3.66 27.99 -10.23
C PHE A 122 -2.95 29.33 -10.49
N GLN A 123 -1.63 29.41 -10.30
CA GLN A 123 -0.85 30.62 -10.63
C GLN A 123 -1.05 31.06 -12.06
N ARG A 124 -0.97 30.14 -13.01
CA ARG A 124 -1.19 30.44 -14.44
C ARG A 124 -2.55 31.04 -14.66
N TRP A 125 -3.59 30.44 -14.09
CA TRP A 125 -4.97 30.95 -14.17
C TRP A 125 -5.11 32.35 -13.54
N CYS A 126 -4.46 32.61 -12.40
CA CYS A 126 -4.45 33.93 -11.77
C CYS A 126 -3.77 34.98 -12.65
N VAL A 127 -2.64 34.66 -13.25
CA VAL A 127 -1.93 35.55 -14.19
C VAL A 127 -2.82 35.93 -15.38
N GLU A 128 -3.52 34.94 -15.96
CA GLU A 128 -4.47 35.18 -17.06
C GLU A 128 -5.63 36.13 -16.64
N LYS A 129 -5.92 36.23 -15.35
CA LYS A 129 -6.95 37.11 -14.77
C LYS A 129 -6.42 38.38 -14.10
N SER A 130 -5.09 38.64 -14.24
CA SER A 130 -4.41 39.74 -13.55
C SER A 130 -4.62 39.77 -12.04
N LEU A 131 -4.61 38.58 -11.41
CA LEU A 131 -4.75 38.36 -9.97
C LEU A 131 -3.43 37.90 -9.36
N ASP A 132 -3.15 38.36 -8.14
CA ASP A 132 -2.07 37.77 -7.34
C ASP A 132 -2.52 36.44 -6.75
N PRO A 133 -1.84 35.30 -7.03
CA PRO A 133 -2.24 33.99 -6.54
C PRO A 133 -2.11 33.84 -5.02
N ILE A 134 -1.25 34.63 -4.35
CA ILE A 134 -0.97 34.53 -2.91
C ILE A 134 -2.11 35.18 -2.11
N THR A 135 -2.68 36.28 -2.63
CA THR A 135 -3.74 37.06 -1.98
C THR A 135 -5.10 36.99 -2.72
N CYS A 136 -5.22 36.06 -3.67
CA CYS A 136 -6.40 35.94 -4.54
C CYS A 136 -7.70 35.85 -3.73
N PRO A 137 -8.70 36.73 -4.00
CA PRO A 137 -9.96 36.73 -3.26
C PRO A 137 -10.72 35.40 -3.35
N LEU A 138 -11.40 34.99 -2.28
CA LEU A 138 -12.15 33.74 -2.20
C LEU A 138 -13.09 33.48 -3.40
N PRO A 139 -13.87 34.47 -3.89
CA PRO A 139 -14.74 34.26 -5.06
C PRO A 139 -13.96 33.76 -6.28
N HIS A 140 -12.76 34.27 -6.53
CA HIS A 140 -11.93 33.84 -7.64
C HIS A 140 -11.33 32.45 -7.40
N VAL A 141 -10.91 32.13 -6.18
CA VAL A 141 -10.49 30.76 -5.83
C VAL A 141 -11.61 29.76 -6.10
N LEU A 142 -12.85 30.08 -5.69
CA LEU A 142 -14.01 29.21 -5.94
C LEU A 142 -14.33 29.12 -7.43
N SER A 143 -14.20 30.23 -8.20
CA SER A 143 -14.38 30.23 -9.66
C SER A 143 -13.36 29.34 -10.36
N PHE A 144 -12.11 29.36 -9.92
CA PHE A 144 -11.09 28.43 -10.44
C PHE A 144 -11.47 26.97 -10.17
N LEU A 145 -11.89 26.66 -8.94
CA LEU A 145 -12.29 25.28 -8.59
C LEU A 145 -13.57 24.85 -9.36
N GLN A 146 -14.48 25.80 -9.64
CA GLN A 146 -15.66 25.56 -10.48
C GLN A 146 -15.24 25.21 -11.92
N LEU A 147 -14.28 25.93 -12.49
CA LEU A 147 -13.72 25.61 -13.80
C LEU A 147 -13.17 24.19 -13.87
N LEU A 148 -12.54 23.70 -12.78
CA LEU A 148 -12.07 22.31 -12.72
C LEU A 148 -13.23 21.31 -12.66
N LEU A 149 -14.32 21.65 -11.96
CA LEU A 149 -15.54 20.85 -11.94
C LEU A 149 -16.19 20.77 -13.32
N ASP A 150 -16.26 21.89 -14.03
CA ASP A 150 -16.82 21.99 -15.38
C ASP A 150 -16.00 21.21 -16.39
N ARG A 151 -14.68 21.11 -16.18
CA ARG A 151 -13.77 20.23 -16.92
C ARG A 151 -13.86 18.75 -16.52
N ASN A 152 -14.88 18.34 -15.80
CA ASN A 152 -15.12 16.98 -15.36
C ASN A 152 -14.04 16.35 -14.44
N LEU A 153 -13.27 17.15 -13.69
CA LEU A 153 -12.32 16.59 -12.72
C LEU A 153 -13.06 15.93 -11.54
N ALA A 154 -12.50 14.83 -11.08
CA ALA A 154 -13.04 14.09 -9.93
C ALA A 154 -12.94 14.91 -8.64
N PHE A 155 -13.89 14.71 -7.72
CA PHE A 155 -13.90 15.36 -6.40
C PHE A 155 -12.55 15.32 -5.67
N ASN A 156 -11.91 14.16 -5.63
CA ASN A 156 -10.63 14.01 -4.95
C ASN A 156 -9.53 14.87 -5.59
N THR A 157 -9.54 15.04 -6.91
CA THR A 157 -8.60 15.90 -7.62
C THR A 157 -8.84 17.37 -7.26
N ILE A 158 -10.09 17.83 -7.29
CA ILE A 158 -10.47 19.21 -6.92
C ILE A 158 -10.09 19.50 -5.46
N LYS A 159 -10.32 18.54 -4.55
CA LYS A 159 -9.91 18.64 -3.14
C LYS A 159 -8.38 18.81 -2.99
N VAL A 160 -7.57 18.16 -3.82
CA VAL A 160 -6.11 18.32 -3.80
C VAL A 160 -5.71 19.71 -4.32
N TYR A 161 -6.40 20.27 -5.33
CA TYR A 161 -6.19 21.66 -5.76
C TYR A 161 -6.48 22.64 -4.62
N ALA A 162 -7.63 22.51 -3.96
CA ALA A 162 -7.98 23.35 -2.82
C ALA A 162 -6.96 23.28 -1.69
N ALA A 163 -6.41 22.07 -1.41
CA ALA A 163 -5.38 21.87 -0.40
C ALA A 163 -4.03 22.49 -0.81
N ALA A 164 -3.65 22.39 -2.09
CA ALA A 164 -2.44 23.01 -2.63
C ALA A 164 -2.52 24.54 -2.59
N ILE A 165 -3.66 25.12 -2.97
CA ILE A 165 -3.91 26.56 -2.86
C ILE A 165 -3.81 26.99 -1.39
N SER A 166 -4.47 26.27 -0.49
CA SER A 166 -4.45 26.60 0.94
C SER A 166 -3.07 26.51 1.61
N SER A 167 -2.10 25.84 0.98
CA SER A 167 -0.75 25.74 1.52
C SER A 167 0.18 26.91 1.12
N CYS A 168 -0.19 27.69 0.10
CA CYS A 168 0.59 28.81 -0.40
C CYS A 168 -0.10 30.17 -0.22
N HIS A 169 -1.42 30.16 -0.10
CA HIS A 169 -2.24 31.38 0.03
C HIS A 169 -2.22 31.88 1.46
N VAL A 170 -2.21 33.20 1.64
CA VAL A 170 -2.23 33.86 2.97
C VAL A 170 -3.46 33.54 3.81
N GLY A 171 -4.52 33.05 3.19
CA GLY A 171 -5.80 32.77 3.88
C GLY A 171 -6.78 33.94 3.84
N PHE A 172 -7.86 33.81 4.62
CA PHE A 172 -8.92 34.83 4.74
C PHE A 172 -9.18 35.10 6.21
N GLY A 173 -8.93 36.32 6.66
CA GLY A 173 -9.00 36.66 8.07
C GLY A 173 -8.01 35.82 8.89
N PHE A 174 -8.53 35.10 9.88
CA PHE A 174 -7.68 34.25 10.75
C PHE A 174 -7.61 32.78 10.31
N GLY A 175 -8.05 32.44 9.09
CA GLY A 175 -8.15 31.06 8.66
C GLY A 175 -7.55 30.77 7.29
N ALA A 176 -7.00 29.57 7.15
CA ALA A 176 -6.54 29.07 5.85
C ALA A 176 -7.70 28.87 4.86
N VAL A 177 -7.43 28.96 3.56
CA VAL A 177 -8.41 28.81 2.47
C VAL A 177 -9.28 27.55 2.67
N PHE A 178 -8.64 26.42 3.00
CA PHE A 178 -9.33 25.14 3.15
C PHE A 178 -10.30 25.11 4.36
N SER A 179 -10.05 25.92 5.38
CA SER A 179 -10.89 25.99 6.59
C SER A 179 -12.13 26.92 6.42
N HIS A 180 -12.14 27.77 5.38
CA HIS A 180 -13.21 28.74 5.16
C HIS A 180 -14.59 28.07 4.99
N PRO A 181 -15.68 28.57 5.62
CA PRO A 181 -17.01 27.94 5.57
C PRO A 181 -17.55 27.74 4.15
N LEU A 182 -17.40 28.74 3.27
CA LEU A 182 -17.82 28.62 1.86
C LEU A 182 -17.01 27.59 1.11
N MET A 183 -15.70 27.47 1.34
CA MET A 183 -14.87 26.42 0.75
C MET A 183 -15.36 25.03 1.17
N LYS A 184 -15.64 24.84 2.45
CA LYS A 184 -16.20 23.57 2.98
C LYS A 184 -17.56 23.26 2.35
N ARG A 185 -18.42 24.27 2.19
CA ARG A 185 -19.74 24.12 1.52
C ARG A 185 -19.58 23.79 0.04
N PHE A 186 -18.68 24.47 -0.66
CA PHE A 186 -18.38 24.22 -2.07
C PHE A 186 -17.89 22.78 -2.27
N LEU A 187 -16.87 22.33 -1.52
CA LEU A 187 -16.36 20.96 -1.63
C LEU A 187 -17.44 19.91 -1.28
N ARG A 188 -18.35 20.21 -0.37
CA ARG A 188 -19.49 19.34 -0.08
C ARG A 188 -20.47 19.27 -1.26
N GLY A 189 -20.71 20.39 -1.94
CA GLY A 189 -21.49 20.48 -3.19
C GLY A 189 -20.84 19.64 -4.30
N VAL A 190 -19.54 19.85 -4.55
CA VAL A 190 -18.79 19.08 -5.55
C VAL A 190 -18.90 17.58 -5.28
N ARG A 191 -18.78 17.14 -4.02
CA ARG A 191 -18.91 15.71 -3.67
C ARG A 191 -20.29 15.14 -3.99
N ARG A 192 -21.36 15.95 -3.88
CA ARG A 192 -22.73 15.54 -4.23
C ARG A 192 -22.94 15.52 -5.75
N LEU A 193 -22.41 16.50 -6.46
CA LEU A 193 -22.50 16.59 -7.92
C LEU A 193 -21.61 15.54 -8.62
N ARG A 194 -20.52 15.15 -7.98
CA ARG A 194 -19.56 14.14 -8.45
C ARG A 194 -19.35 13.07 -7.38
N PRO A 195 -20.36 12.22 -7.13
CA PRO A 195 -20.23 11.14 -6.16
C PRO A 195 -19.13 10.19 -6.63
N VAL A 196 -18.27 9.79 -5.68
CA VAL A 196 -17.27 8.75 -5.94
C VAL A 196 -18.02 7.42 -5.93
N SER A 197 -18.27 6.87 -7.12
CA SER A 197 -18.75 5.50 -7.22
C SER A 197 -17.59 4.54 -6.95
N ARG A 198 -17.86 3.50 -6.21
CA ARG A 198 -16.90 2.44 -5.91
C ARG A 198 -17.43 1.15 -6.54
N ALA A 199 -16.68 0.62 -7.50
CA ALA A 199 -16.93 -0.71 -7.99
C ALA A 199 -16.63 -1.73 -6.87
N LEU A 200 -17.62 -2.52 -6.49
CA LEU A 200 -17.44 -3.62 -5.53
C LEU A 200 -16.87 -4.86 -6.21
N ALA A 201 -17.19 -5.08 -7.48
CA ALA A 201 -16.65 -6.17 -8.26
C ALA A 201 -15.11 -6.11 -8.34
N PRO A 202 -14.41 -7.25 -8.31
CA PRO A 202 -12.99 -7.32 -8.61
C PRO A 202 -12.69 -6.78 -10.00
N GLN A 203 -11.52 -6.15 -10.18
CA GLN A 203 -11.09 -5.66 -11.50
C GLN A 203 -10.62 -6.80 -12.43
N TRP A 204 -10.28 -7.94 -11.86
CA TRP A 204 -9.75 -9.11 -12.56
C TRP A 204 -9.99 -10.37 -11.73
N ASP A 205 -10.05 -11.51 -12.39
CA ASP A 205 -10.29 -12.83 -11.78
C ASP A 205 -8.99 -13.39 -11.17
N LEU A 206 -9.00 -13.56 -9.85
CA LEU A 206 -7.84 -14.11 -9.12
C LEU A 206 -7.58 -15.57 -9.47
N ALA A 207 -8.64 -16.39 -9.62
CA ALA A 207 -8.49 -17.81 -9.90
C ALA A 207 -7.86 -18.05 -11.27
N LEU A 208 -8.28 -17.28 -12.28
CA LEU A 208 -7.67 -17.28 -13.61
C LEU A 208 -6.18 -16.94 -13.53
N VAL A 209 -5.86 -15.85 -12.84
CA VAL A 209 -4.46 -15.38 -12.71
C VAL A 209 -3.60 -16.42 -12.00
N LEU A 210 -4.06 -17.01 -10.90
CA LEU A 210 -3.32 -18.05 -10.18
C LEU A 210 -3.10 -19.30 -11.05
N ARG A 211 -4.11 -19.74 -11.80
CA ARG A 211 -3.96 -20.86 -12.75
C ARG A 211 -2.94 -20.55 -13.85
N ALA A 212 -2.90 -19.32 -14.34
CA ALA A 212 -1.91 -18.91 -15.34
C ALA A 212 -0.49 -18.89 -14.75
N LEU A 213 -0.32 -18.41 -13.53
CA LEU A 213 0.98 -18.38 -12.84
C LEU A 213 1.59 -19.77 -12.60
N SER A 214 0.80 -20.85 -12.61
CA SER A 214 1.28 -22.23 -12.46
C SER A 214 1.67 -22.90 -13.78
N LYS A 215 1.64 -22.19 -14.91
CA LYS A 215 1.89 -22.70 -16.26
C LYS A 215 2.85 -21.79 -17.03
N ALA A 216 3.23 -22.20 -18.25
CA ALA A 216 3.92 -21.30 -19.17
C ALA A 216 3.07 -20.04 -19.44
N PRO A 217 3.65 -18.86 -19.56
CA PRO A 217 5.09 -18.54 -19.60
C PRO A 217 5.74 -18.27 -18.23
N PHE A 218 5.09 -18.60 -17.12
CA PHE A 218 5.57 -18.33 -15.75
C PHE A 218 6.30 -19.53 -15.10
N GLU A 219 6.24 -20.69 -15.70
CA GLU A 219 6.92 -21.94 -15.30
C GLU A 219 7.60 -22.59 -16.50
N PRO A 220 8.69 -23.35 -16.26
CA PRO A 220 9.40 -23.60 -15.02
C PRO A 220 10.34 -22.42 -14.65
N LEU A 221 10.48 -22.10 -13.33
CA LEU A 221 11.15 -20.87 -12.85
C LEU A 221 12.63 -20.74 -13.22
N ASP A 222 13.34 -21.85 -13.41
CA ASP A 222 14.75 -21.89 -13.79
C ASP A 222 14.98 -21.50 -15.25
N GLN A 223 14.00 -21.73 -16.12
CA GLN A 223 14.10 -21.54 -17.57
C GLN A 223 13.38 -20.29 -18.09
N VAL A 224 12.34 -19.84 -17.38
CA VAL A 224 11.57 -18.66 -17.83
C VAL A 224 12.42 -17.40 -17.92
N PRO A 225 12.13 -16.49 -18.86
CA PRO A 225 12.78 -15.18 -18.92
C PRO A 225 12.69 -14.45 -17.59
N LEU A 226 13.73 -13.70 -17.22
CA LEU A 226 13.77 -12.95 -15.96
C LEU A 226 12.58 -11.97 -15.82
N LYS A 227 12.05 -11.49 -16.93
CA LYS A 227 10.81 -10.70 -16.98
C LYS A 227 9.63 -11.45 -16.36
N MET A 228 9.40 -12.70 -16.77
CA MET A 228 8.28 -13.52 -16.30
C MET A 228 8.46 -13.95 -14.85
N LEU A 229 9.68 -14.32 -14.46
CA LEU A 229 10.00 -14.61 -13.07
C LEU A 229 9.77 -13.39 -12.18
N SER A 230 10.23 -12.21 -12.60
CA SER A 230 10.04 -10.96 -11.86
C SER A 230 8.54 -10.62 -11.69
N ALA A 231 7.77 -10.75 -12.76
CA ALA A 231 6.32 -10.54 -12.77
C ALA A 231 5.60 -11.49 -11.80
N LYS A 232 5.95 -12.78 -11.84
CA LYS A 232 5.40 -13.79 -10.92
C LYS A 232 5.73 -13.48 -9.46
N VAL A 233 6.98 -13.20 -9.16
CA VAL A 233 7.41 -12.94 -7.78
C VAL A 233 6.74 -11.70 -7.21
N VAL A 234 6.70 -10.59 -7.96
CA VAL A 234 6.07 -9.36 -7.46
C VAL A 234 4.59 -9.55 -7.21
N LEU A 235 3.89 -10.31 -8.08
CA LEU A 235 2.46 -10.55 -7.94
C LEU A 235 2.17 -11.49 -6.76
N LEU A 236 2.90 -12.58 -6.62
CA LEU A 236 2.75 -13.49 -5.47
C LEU A 236 3.02 -12.76 -4.15
N LEU A 237 4.07 -11.94 -4.06
CA LEU A 237 4.35 -11.15 -2.85
C LEU A 237 3.26 -10.11 -2.58
N ALA A 238 2.71 -9.46 -3.60
CA ALA A 238 1.62 -8.49 -3.45
C ALA A 238 0.34 -9.16 -2.93
N LEU A 239 0.01 -10.33 -3.46
CA LEU A 239 -1.18 -11.10 -3.08
C LEU A 239 -1.06 -11.68 -1.66
N THR A 240 0.08 -12.28 -1.32
CA THR A 240 0.26 -12.92 -0.01
C THR A 240 0.43 -11.93 1.13
N SER A 241 0.99 -10.75 0.88
CA SER A 241 1.25 -9.76 1.94
C SER A 241 0.22 -8.65 2.01
N ALA A 242 -0.59 -8.44 0.98
CA ALA A 242 -1.48 -7.29 0.80
C ALA A 242 -0.81 -5.92 1.09
N LYS A 243 0.51 -5.81 0.94
CA LYS A 243 1.26 -4.57 1.20
C LYS A 243 1.05 -3.55 0.08
N ARG A 244 1.34 -2.28 0.37
CA ARG A 244 1.35 -1.24 -0.67
C ARG A 244 2.54 -1.46 -1.60
N VAL A 245 2.41 -1.03 -2.85
CA VAL A 245 3.52 -1.08 -3.82
C VAL A 245 4.77 -0.36 -3.29
N SER A 246 4.59 0.74 -2.55
CA SER A 246 5.70 1.45 -1.88
C SER A 246 6.41 0.60 -0.83
N ASP A 247 5.66 -0.21 -0.08
CA ASP A 247 6.22 -1.10 0.94
C ASP A 247 6.99 -2.26 0.26
N LEU A 248 6.43 -2.81 -0.83
CA LEU A 248 7.09 -3.84 -1.64
C LEU A 248 8.36 -3.32 -2.32
N SER A 249 8.33 -2.10 -2.87
CA SER A 249 9.51 -1.48 -3.51
C SER A 249 10.63 -1.19 -2.51
N ALA A 250 10.30 -1.09 -1.23
CA ALA A 250 11.26 -0.85 -0.15
C ALA A 250 11.93 -2.11 0.38
N LEU A 251 11.46 -3.31 0.00
CA LEU A 251 12.07 -4.58 0.42
C LEU A 251 13.54 -4.66 -0.02
N SER A 252 14.36 -5.33 0.80
CA SER A 252 15.80 -5.41 0.59
C SER A 252 16.28 -6.85 0.69
N VAL A 253 17.33 -7.18 -0.09
CA VAL A 253 18.04 -8.47 -0.02
C VAL A 253 19.20 -8.45 0.97
N ALA A 254 19.42 -7.33 1.67
CA ALA A 254 20.44 -7.26 2.70
C ALA A 254 20.24 -8.38 3.74
N PRO A 255 21.30 -8.98 4.30
CA PRO A 255 21.18 -10.10 5.26
C PRO A 255 20.33 -9.78 6.50
N SER A 256 20.27 -8.51 6.91
CA SER A 256 19.42 -8.03 7.99
C SER A 256 17.94 -7.92 7.59
N CYS A 257 17.62 -7.88 6.28
CA CYS A 257 16.31 -7.63 5.74
C CYS A 257 15.64 -8.88 5.12
N LEU A 258 16.43 -9.80 4.60
CA LEU A 258 15.93 -11.04 3.97
C LEU A 258 16.55 -12.26 4.64
N ARG A 259 15.68 -13.18 5.06
CA ARG A 259 16.07 -14.51 5.51
C ARG A 259 15.16 -15.53 4.85
N ILE A 260 15.72 -16.47 4.13
CA ILE A 260 15.01 -17.62 3.54
C ILE A 260 15.54 -18.86 4.25
N GLN A 261 14.65 -19.72 4.73
CA GLN A 261 15.04 -21.00 5.32
C GLN A 261 15.55 -21.93 4.22
N GLY A 262 16.64 -22.69 4.52
CA GLY A 262 17.28 -23.54 3.53
C GLY A 262 16.42 -24.67 2.99
N ASP A 263 15.43 -25.11 3.76
CA ASP A 263 14.43 -26.12 3.39
C ASP A 263 13.24 -25.55 2.57
N GLY A 264 13.24 -24.23 2.31
CA GLY A 264 12.13 -23.56 1.60
C GLY A 264 10.84 -23.45 2.40
N SER A 265 10.85 -23.76 3.71
CA SER A 265 9.67 -23.74 4.56
C SER A 265 9.15 -22.33 4.84
N SER A 266 10.03 -21.34 4.89
CA SER A 266 9.61 -19.96 5.14
C SER A 266 10.61 -18.92 4.63
N ALA A 267 10.13 -17.69 4.49
CA ALA A 267 10.95 -16.51 4.25
C ALA A 267 10.47 -15.32 5.07
N VAL A 268 11.41 -14.53 5.57
CA VAL A 268 11.15 -13.30 6.31
C VAL A 268 11.76 -12.14 5.54
N LEU A 269 10.90 -11.15 5.21
CA LEU A 269 11.32 -9.95 4.49
C LEU A 269 11.06 -8.70 5.32
N ARG A 270 12.00 -7.76 5.27
CA ARG A 270 11.91 -6.45 5.88
C ARG A 270 12.20 -5.37 4.84
N PRO A 271 11.55 -4.21 4.92
CA PRO A 271 11.95 -3.05 4.14
C PRO A 271 13.34 -2.57 4.58
N ASN A 272 14.02 -1.87 3.68
CA ASN A 272 15.26 -1.16 3.99
C ASN A 272 15.04 -0.24 5.21
N PRO A 273 15.95 -0.21 6.20
CA PRO A 273 15.81 0.62 7.41
C PRO A 273 15.60 2.12 7.14
N ALA A 274 16.11 2.64 6.04
CA ALA A 274 15.91 4.04 5.63
C ALA A 274 14.52 4.32 5.01
N PHE A 275 13.70 3.29 4.83
CA PHE A 275 12.37 3.47 4.26
C PHE A 275 11.41 4.11 5.26
N MET A 276 10.82 5.25 4.87
CA MET A 276 9.74 5.90 5.60
C MET A 276 8.39 5.54 4.98
N PRO A 277 7.53 4.86 5.71
CA PRO A 277 6.19 4.51 5.23
C PRO A 277 5.26 5.72 5.17
N LYS A 278 4.22 5.62 4.32
CA LYS A 278 3.18 6.66 4.20
C LYS A 278 2.42 6.92 5.50
N VAL A 279 2.26 5.91 6.35
CA VAL A 279 1.60 6.02 7.66
C VAL A 279 2.58 5.55 8.72
N ILE A 280 2.96 6.45 9.61
CA ILE A 280 3.80 6.16 10.77
C ILE A 280 2.85 5.82 11.91
N THR A 281 2.87 4.56 12.36
CA THR A 281 2.13 4.09 13.53
C THR A 281 3.12 3.64 14.60
N SER A 282 2.68 3.55 15.85
CA SER A 282 3.48 2.99 16.95
C SER A 282 3.98 1.57 16.67
N SER A 283 3.24 0.81 15.86
CA SER A 283 3.61 -0.52 15.37
C SER A 283 4.56 -0.50 14.15
N PHE A 284 5.25 0.62 13.91
CA PHE A 284 6.21 0.77 12.81
C PHE A 284 7.26 -0.34 12.72
N ARG A 285 7.65 -0.91 13.86
CA ARG A 285 8.61 -2.03 13.93
C ARG A 285 8.07 -3.35 13.36
N SER A 286 6.76 -3.51 13.17
CA SER A 286 6.09 -4.75 12.74
C SER A 286 5.83 -4.84 11.23
N ARG A 287 6.64 -4.22 10.37
CA ARG A 287 6.49 -4.32 8.90
C ARG A 287 7.20 -5.52 8.29
N VAL A 288 7.43 -6.51 9.10
CA VAL A 288 7.95 -7.80 8.67
C VAL A 288 6.88 -8.51 7.85
N ILE A 289 7.27 -9.05 6.70
CA ILE A 289 6.46 -9.97 5.91
C ILE A 289 7.05 -11.35 6.19
N THR A 290 6.25 -12.23 6.79
CA THR A 290 6.58 -13.65 6.92
C THR A 290 5.79 -14.41 5.89
N LEU A 291 6.48 -15.21 5.10
CA LEU A 291 5.91 -16.08 4.08
C LEU A 291 6.16 -17.52 4.51
N ASP A 292 5.13 -18.34 4.49
CA ASP A 292 5.28 -19.79 4.63
C ASP A 292 5.41 -20.43 3.27
N GLY A 293 6.25 -21.45 3.15
CA GLY A 293 6.41 -22.22 1.93
C GLY A 293 5.19 -23.11 1.69
N PHE A 294 4.74 -23.18 0.45
CA PHE A 294 3.68 -24.09 0.06
C PHE A 294 4.27 -25.43 -0.32
N PHE A 295 3.97 -26.44 0.50
CA PHE A 295 4.33 -27.83 0.25
C PHE A 295 5.75 -28.01 -0.32
N PRO A 296 6.82 -27.74 0.46
CA PRO A 296 8.18 -28.02 -0.02
C PRO A 296 8.34 -29.53 -0.29
N PRO A 297 9.15 -29.91 -1.29
CA PRO A 297 9.37 -31.32 -1.64
C PRO A 297 9.87 -32.15 -0.44
N PRO A 298 9.52 -33.45 -0.39
CA PRO A 298 8.84 -34.26 -1.40
C PRO A 298 7.31 -34.10 -1.39
N HIS A 299 6.69 -33.99 -2.58
CA HIS A 299 5.26 -33.89 -2.75
C HIS A 299 4.58 -35.26 -2.63
N ARG A 300 3.38 -35.28 -2.03
CA ARG A 300 2.58 -36.49 -1.80
C ARG A 300 1.39 -36.61 -2.75
N SER A 301 1.00 -35.51 -3.39
CA SER A 301 -0.12 -35.43 -4.32
C SER A 301 0.13 -34.43 -5.44
N GLU A 302 -0.70 -34.50 -6.48
CA GLU A 302 -0.69 -33.53 -7.59
C GLU A 302 -1.15 -32.15 -7.11
N GLU A 303 -2.05 -32.09 -6.12
CA GLU A 303 -2.48 -30.83 -5.50
C GLU A 303 -1.34 -30.13 -4.79
N GLU A 304 -0.52 -30.87 -4.03
CA GLU A 304 0.68 -30.32 -3.37
C GLU A 304 1.67 -29.80 -4.42
N THR A 305 1.89 -30.54 -5.50
CA THR A 305 2.75 -30.13 -6.60
C THR A 305 2.23 -28.85 -7.24
N THR A 306 0.94 -28.77 -7.55
CA THR A 306 0.32 -27.59 -8.16
C THR A 306 0.39 -26.39 -7.21
N SER A 307 0.11 -26.60 -5.92
CA SER A 307 0.21 -25.56 -4.90
C SER A 307 1.64 -25.06 -4.75
N HIS A 308 2.64 -25.96 -4.83
CA HIS A 308 4.04 -25.60 -4.79
C HIS A 308 4.47 -24.71 -5.97
N LEU A 309 3.84 -24.83 -7.13
CA LEU A 309 4.09 -23.93 -8.26
C LEU A 309 3.70 -22.47 -7.94
N LEU A 310 2.77 -22.26 -7.01
CA LEU A 310 2.36 -20.93 -6.53
C LEU A 310 3.08 -20.50 -5.25
N CYS A 311 4.08 -21.27 -4.78
CA CYS A 311 4.81 -20.96 -3.56
C CYS A 311 5.61 -19.65 -3.70
N PRO A 312 5.31 -18.62 -2.86
CA PRO A 312 6.02 -17.35 -2.91
C PRO A 312 7.46 -17.48 -2.44
N VAL A 313 7.77 -18.40 -1.52
CA VAL A 313 9.13 -18.65 -1.01
C VAL A 313 10.00 -19.26 -2.11
N ARG A 314 9.49 -20.27 -2.83
CA ARG A 314 10.16 -20.87 -3.99
C ARG A 314 10.46 -19.84 -5.06
N ALA A 315 9.45 -19.06 -5.45
CA ALA A 315 9.60 -18.06 -6.49
C ALA A 315 10.59 -16.95 -6.07
N LEU A 316 10.52 -16.50 -4.82
CA LEU A 316 11.44 -15.52 -4.25
C LEU A 316 12.89 -16.05 -4.22
N SER A 317 13.11 -17.28 -3.76
CA SER A 317 14.43 -17.92 -3.70
C SER A 317 15.05 -18.00 -5.09
N CYS A 318 14.31 -18.48 -6.08
CA CYS A 318 14.75 -18.54 -7.47
C CYS A 318 15.09 -17.14 -8.03
N TYR A 319 14.24 -16.14 -7.77
CA TYR A 319 14.49 -14.77 -8.20
C TYR A 319 15.76 -14.17 -7.60
N VAL A 320 15.96 -14.34 -6.29
CA VAL A 320 17.16 -13.83 -5.60
C VAL A 320 18.42 -14.50 -6.16
N ALA A 321 18.40 -15.82 -6.35
CA ALA A 321 19.52 -16.57 -6.92
C ALA A 321 19.83 -16.11 -8.36
N ARG A 322 18.83 -16.04 -9.24
CA ARG A 322 18.99 -15.66 -10.65
C ARG A 322 19.37 -14.19 -10.86
N THR A 323 19.11 -13.34 -9.87
CA THR A 323 19.48 -11.91 -9.94
C THR A 323 20.76 -11.59 -9.20
N ALA A 324 21.35 -12.51 -8.44
CA ALA A 324 22.49 -12.25 -7.55
C ALA A 324 23.67 -11.55 -8.27
N ALA A 325 24.12 -12.10 -9.41
CA ALA A 325 25.22 -11.55 -10.19
C ALA A 325 24.89 -10.24 -10.93
N LEU A 326 23.60 -9.93 -11.10
CA LEU A 326 23.16 -8.76 -11.86
C LEU A 326 22.96 -7.53 -10.97
N ARG A 327 22.86 -7.72 -9.64
CA ARG A 327 22.47 -6.67 -8.71
C ARG A 327 23.49 -5.56 -8.59
N ARG A 328 23.00 -4.34 -8.72
CA ARG A 328 23.73 -3.09 -8.42
C ARG A 328 23.11 -2.36 -7.23
N SER A 329 22.18 -3.02 -6.49
CA SER A 329 21.44 -2.44 -5.37
C SER A 329 20.98 -3.55 -4.41
N GLN A 330 20.90 -3.20 -3.13
CA GLN A 330 20.31 -4.05 -2.09
C GLN A 330 18.76 -4.10 -2.14
N ARG A 331 18.09 -3.35 -3.02
CA ARG A 331 16.63 -3.46 -3.19
C ARG A 331 16.27 -4.84 -3.70
N LEU A 332 15.15 -5.40 -3.20
CA LEU A 332 14.69 -6.72 -3.62
C LEU A 332 14.44 -6.77 -5.14
N PHE A 333 13.68 -5.80 -5.65
CA PHE A 333 13.34 -5.74 -7.06
C PHE A 333 14.29 -4.87 -7.84
N VAL A 334 14.90 -5.45 -8.87
CA VAL A 334 15.88 -4.79 -9.74
C VAL A 334 15.50 -4.94 -11.21
N HIS A 335 15.95 -3.99 -12.02
CA HIS A 335 15.73 -4.00 -13.46
C HIS A 335 16.40 -5.20 -14.12
N TYR A 336 15.71 -5.78 -15.10
CA TYR A 336 16.19 -6.86 -15.98
C TYR A 336 16.56 -6.37 -17.39
N ARG A 337 16.25 -5.10 -17.75
CA ARG A 337 16.55 -4.53 -19.07
C ARG A 337 18.01 -4.10 -19.14
N GLU A 338 18.68 -4.34 -20.27
CA GLU A 338 20.11 -4.12 -20.47
C GLU A 338 20.62 -2.75 -19.99
N ARG A 339 19.95 -1.66 -20.39
CA ARG A 339 20.38 -0.27 -20.05
C ARG A 339 20.35 0.04 -18.55
N SER A 340 19.56 -0.69 -17.78
CA SER A 340 19.34 -0.43 -16.35
C SER A 340 19.45 -1.69 -15.49
N ILE A 341 20.04 -2.76 -16.03
CA ILE A 341 20.15 -4.06 -15.38
C ILE A 341 20.74 -3.94 -13.96
N GLY A 342 20.10 -4.56 -13.01
CA GLY A 342 20.53 -4.57 -11.61
C GLY A 342 20.25 -3.30 -10.82
N GLN A 343 19.81 -2.21 -11.46
CA GLN A 343 19.40 -0.98 -10.78
C GLN A 343 18.07 -1.17 -10.03
N PRO A 344 17.82 -0.44 -8.92
CA PRO A 344 16.58 -0.55 -8.15
C PRO A 344 15.36 -0.06 -8.95
N LEU A 345 14.23 -0.76 -8.79
CA LEU A 345 12.96 -0.28 -9.32
C LEU A 345 12.33 0.80 -8.45
N SER A 346 11.74 1.81 -9.09
CA SER A 346 10.83 2.73 -8.42
C SER A 346 9.48 2.04 -8.10
N ALA A 347 8.73 2.60 -7.15
CA ALA A 347 7.38 2.11 -6.85
C ALA A 347 6.44 2.19 -8.07
N GLN A 348 6.61 3.19 -8.94
CA GLN A 348 5.82 3.34 -10.17
C GLN A 348 6.12 2.20 -11.16
N GLN A 349 7.39 1.87 -11.37
CA GLN A 349 7.79 0.76 -12.23
C GLN A 349 7.31 -0.59 -11.68
N LEU A 350 7.38 -0.77 -10.35
CA LEU A 350 6.86 -1.98 -9.71
C LEU A 350 5.33 -2.08 -9.85
N SER A 351 4.62 -0.95 -9.76
CA SER A 351 3.18 -0.88 -10.07
C SER A 351 2.88 -1.33 -11.49
N HIS A 352 3.67 -0.89 -12.46
CA HIS A 352 3.54 -1.33 -13.86
C HIS A 352 3.78 -2.83 -14.01
N TRP A 353 4.79 -3.39 -13.33
CA TRP A 353 5.05 -4.83 -13.36
C TRP A 353 3.89 -5.66 -12.80
N LEU A 354 3.22 -5.18 -11.74
CA LEU A 354 2.03 -5.84 -11.20
C LEU A 354 0.88 -5.86 -12.23
N CYS A 355 0.62 -4.75 -12.89
CA CYS A 355 -0.40 -4.68 -13.94
C CYS A 355 -0.03 -5.58 -15.13
N GLU A 356 1.23 -5.57 -15.55
CA GLU A 356 1.74 -6.40 -16.65
C GLU A 356 1.65 -7.89 -16.30
N ALA A 357 1.93 -8.28 -15.06
CA ALA A 357 1.79 -9.67 -14.60
C ALA A 357 0.35 -10.17 -14.73
N VAL A 358 -0.63 -9.37 -14.31
CA VAL A 358 -2.05 -9.71 -14.46
C VAL A 358 -2.43 -9.77 -15.94
N SER A 359 -2.06 -8.76 -16.74
CA SER A 359 -2.34 -8.76 -18.19
C SER A 359 -1.75 -9.98 -18.89
N GLN A 360 -0.50 -10.33 -18.58
CA GLN A 360 0.15 -11.49 -19.18
C GLN A 360 -0.51 -12.81 -18.79
N ALA A 361 -1.07 -12.90 -17.57
CA ALA A 361 -1.83 -14.07 -17.13
C ALA A 361 -3.11 -14.26 -17.98
N TYR A 362 -3.81 -13.18 -18.30
CA TYR A 362 -4.97 -13.23 -19.19
C TYR A 362 -4.57 -13.65 -20.61
N VAL A 363 -3.57 -12.99 -21.19
CA VAL A 363 -3.07 -13.29 -22.53
C VAL A 363 -2.64 -14.75 -22.64
N SER A 364 -1.89 -15.26 -21.66
CA SER A 364 -1.45 -16.67 -21.66
C SER A 364 -2.59 -17.68 -21.47
N SER A 365 -3.75 -17.22 -20.99
CA SER A 365 -4.97 -18.01 -20.88
C SER A 365 -5.88 -17.88 -22.12
N GLY A 366 -5.44 -17.15 -23.16
CA GLY A 366 -6.24 -16.92 -24.37
C GLY A 366 -7.39 -15.93 -24.18
N MET A 367 -7.29 -15.05 -23.16
CA MET A 367 -8.33 -14.07 -22.84
C MET A 367 -7.80 -12.65 -22.95
N ASP A 368 -8.65 -11.70 -23.27
CA ASP A 368 -8.31 -10.29 -23.27
C ASP A 368 -8.17 -9.79 -21.82
N PRO A 369 -7.09 -9.06 -21.53
CA PRO A 369 -6.92 -8.47 -20.20
C PRO A 369 -7.96 -7.37 -19.94
N PRO A 370 -8.46 -7.26 -18.70
CA PRO A 370 -9.38 -6.19 -18.35
C PRO A 370 -8.78 -4.80 -18.58
N GLU A 371 -9.62 -3.86 -18.99
CA GLU A 371 -9.23 -2.46 -19.08
C GLU A 371 -8.88 -1.89 -17.71
N ASN A 372 -7.90 -0.98 -17.66
CA ASN A 372 -7.56 -0.20 -16.47
C ASN A 372 -7.16 -1.02 -15.23
N ILE A 373 -6.43 -2.13 -15.42
CA ILE A 373 -5.83 -2.88 -14.32
C ILE A 373 -4.96 -1.93 -13.49
N ASN A 374 -5.18 -1.95 -12.17
CA ASN A 374 -4.47 -1.08 -11.25
C ASN A 374 -3.79 -1.95 -10.18
N ALA A 375 -2.51 -1.73 -9.97
CA ALA A 375 -1.71 -2.49 -9.01
C ALA A 375 -2.25 -2.43 -7.57
N HIS A 376 -3.01 -1.39 -7.23
CA HIS A 376 -3.62 -1.26 -5.92
C HIS A 376 -4.80 -2.23 -5.71
N SER A 377 -5.39 -2.74 -6.80
CA SER A 377 -6.47 -3.74 -6.76
C SER A 377 -6.02 -5.06 -6.13
N THR A 378 -4.73 -5.43 -6.24
CA THR A 378 -4.18 -6.64 -5.62
C THR A 378 -4.48 -6.69 -4.11
N ARG A 379 -4.38 -5.55 -3.40
CA ARG A 379 -4.70 -5.47 -1.96
C ARG A 379 -6.18 -5.74 -1.68
N GLY A 380 -7.07 -5.15 -2.48
CA GLY A 380 -8.51 -5.33 -2.32
C GLY A 380 -8.92 -6.77 -2.60
N ILE A 381 -8.43 -7.35 -3.68
CA ILE A 381 -8.76 -8.71 -4.09
C ILE A 381 -8.20 -9.71 -3.05
N SER A 382 -6.90 -9.66 -2.73
CA SER A 382 -6.30 -10.61 -1.79
C SER A 382 -6.91 -10.54 -0.40
N SER A 383 -7.17 -9.34 0.13
CA SER A 383 -7.78 -9.20 1.46
C SER A 383 -9.26 -9.62 1.49
N SER A 384 -10.00 -9.40 0.40
CA SER A 384 -11.40 -9.84 0.30
C SER A 384 -11.49 -11.36 0.15
N THR A 385 -10.59 -11.96 -0.64
CA THR A 385 -10.49 -13.42 -0.76
C THR A 385 -10.12 -14.06 0.59
N ALA A 386 -9.20 -13.47 1.34
CA ALA A 386 -8.83 -13.94 2.67
C ALA A 386 -10.01 -13.87 3.66
N LEU A 387 -10.81 -12.78 3.62
CA LEU A 387 -12.03 -12.65 4.41
C LEU A 387 -13.06 -13.73 4.03
N HIS A 388 -13.27 -13.93 2.72
CA HIS A 388 -14.18 -14.95 2.22
C HIS A 388 -13.73 -16.36 2.61
N GLY A 389 -12.41 -16.60 2.66
CA GLY A 389 -11.79 -17.83 3.18
C GLY A 389 -11.81 -17.98 4.70
N GLY A 390 -12.51 -17.10 5.44
CA GLY A 390 -12.70 -17.20 6.89
C GLY A 390 -11.62 -16.53 7.76
N MET A 391 -10.68 -15.77 7.17
CA MET A 391 -9.70 -15.01 7.95
C MET A 391 -10.37 -13.85 8.68
N SER A 392 -10.00 -13.60 9.94
CA SER A 392 -10.56 -12.50 10.71
C SER A 392 -10.18 -11.13 10.12
N VAL A 393 -11.07 -10.13 10.27
CA VAL A 393 -10.78 -8.76 9.85
C VAL A 393 -9.54 -8.21 10.57
N GLU A 394 -9.30 -8.64 11.80
CA GLU A 394 -8.14 -8.24 12.61
C GLU A 394 -6.83 -8.77 12.04
N ASP A 395 -6.76 -10.03 11.67
CA ASP A 395 -5.60 -10.63 11.02
C ASP A 395 -5.31 -9.95 9.67
N ILE A 396 -6.37 -9.68 8.89
CA ILE A 396 -6.26 -9.02 7.59
C ILE A 396 -5.68 -7.60 7.73
N TYR A 397 -6.21 -6.76 8.64
CA TYR A 397 -5.71 -5.40 8.74
C TYR A 397 -4.29 -5.35 9.33
N THR A 398 -3.96 -6.28 10.22
CA THR A 398 -2.60 -6.43 10.77
C THR A 398 -1.60 -6.82 9.69
N ALA A 399 -1.89 -7.88 8.93
CA ALA A 399 -1.05 -8.34 7.83
C ALA A 399 -0.87 -7.25 6.76
N ALA A 400 -1.94 -6.54 6.38
CA ALA A 400 -1.89 -5.47 5.41
C ALA A 400 -1.30 -4.16 5.96
N SER A 401 -0.97 -4.07 7.24
CA SER A 401 -0.48 -2.86 7.92
C SER A 401 -1.42 -1.66 7.71
N TRP A 402 -2.71 -1.84 7.91
CA TRP A 402 -3.68 -0.76 8.00
C TRP A 402 -3.73 -0.17 9.40
N SER A 403 -4.16 1.07 9.52
CA SER A 403 -4.30 1.74 10.82
C SER A 403 -5.58 1.35 11.56
N SER A 404 -6.57 0.81 10.86
CA SER A 404 -7.82 0.34 11.45
C SER A 404 -8.55 -0.63 10.52
N PRO A 405 -9.44 -1.49 11.07
CA PRO A 405 -10.33 -2.36 10.29
C PRO A 405 -11.24 -1.58 9.33
N CYS A 406 -11.69 -0.37 9.74
CA CYS A 406 -12.52 0.51 8.90
C CYS A 406 -11.87 0.83 7.56
N SER A 407 -10.53 0.93 7.51
CA SER A 407 -9.80 1.16 6.25
C SER A 407 -10.00 0.03 5.25
N PHE A 408 -10.06 -1.22 5.70
CA PHE A 408 -10.34 -2.37 4.84
C PHE A 408 -11.77 -2.31 4.31
N ILE A 409 -12.75 -2.25 5.20
CA ILE A 409 -14.17 -2.26 4.84
C ILE A 409 -14.51 -1.08 3.93
N GLN A 410 -14.01 0.10 4.26
CA GLN A 410 -14.34 1.33 3.54
C GLN A 410 -13.68 1.45 2.16
N PHE A 411 -12.46 0.91 1.97
CA PHE A 411 -11.67 1.19 0.76
C PHE A 411 -11.27 -0.05 -0.04
N TYR A 412 -11.20 -1.23 0.57
CA TYR A 412 -10.61 -2.41 -0.06
C TYR A 412 -11.53 -3.60 -0.21
N LEU A 413 -12.60 -3.70 0.58
CA LEU A 413 -13.56 -4.81 0.47
C LEU A 413 -14.11 -4.91 -0.95
N ARG A 414 -14.07 -6.11 -1.53
CA ARG A 414 -14.60 -6.47 -2.84
C ARG A 414 -15.55 -7.64 -2.69
N ASP A 415 -16.50 -7.75 -3.59
CA ASP A 415 -17.34 -8.94 -3.72
C ASP A 415 -16.60 -9.97 -4.56
N VAL A 416 -16.07 -10.99 -3.92
CA VAL A 416 -15.30 -12.09 -4.54
C VAL A 416 -16.07 -13.40 -4.54
N SER A 417 -17.36 -13.37 -4.21
CA SER A 417 -18.19 -14.58 -4.11
C SER A 417 -18.46 -15.25 -5.45
N HIS A 418 -18.19 -14.58 -6.56
CA HIS A 418 -18.46 -15.05 -7.91
C HIS A 418 -17.20 -15.12 -8.81
N SER A 419 -15.99 -15.07 -8.20
CA SER A 419 -14.70 -15.14 -8.93
C SER A 419 -14.15 -16.56 -8.97
#